data_c8e0cbf61afe553e884aee5aa8e7186b
#
_entry.id   c8e0cbf61afe553e884aee5aa8e7186b
#
_cell.length_a   1.000
_cell.length_b   1.000
_cell.length_c   1.000
_cell.angle_alpha   90.00
_cell.angle_beta   90.00
_cell.angle_gamma   90.00
#
_symmetry.space_group_name_H-M   'P 1'
#
loop_
_entity.id
_entity.type
_entity.pdbx_description
1 polymer ?
#
loop_
_entity_poly.entity_id
_entity_poly.type
_entity_poly.pdbx_seq_one_letter_code
_entity_poly.pdbx_strand_id
1 'polypeptide(L)' 'MQREDFGQLRQSKGSSMNMMAEFLGGTLEEYAELEFGLRQPTSQEVLVLSSVFTTVNKSIAI' A
#
# COMPACT_ATOMS: atom_id res chain seq x y z
N MET A 1 -11.45 -9.33 10.67
CA MET A 1 -11.32 -8.15 9.99
C MET A 1 -11.28 -8.32 8.50
N GLN A 2 -11.74 -7.43 7.87
CA GLN A 2 -11.77 -7.52 6.49
C GLN A 2 -10.44 -7.14 5.92
N ARG A 3 -10.34 -7.27 4.66
CA ARG A 3 -9.11 -6.99 4.05
C ARG A 3 -8.81 -5.51 4.14
N GLU A 4 -7.57 -5.23 3.98
CA GLU A 4 -7.10 -3.87 4.12
C GLU A 4 -7.71 -2.96 3.08
N ASP A 5 -7.96 -1.75 3.46
CA ASP A 5 -8.36 -0.73 2.52
C ASP A 5 -7.11 0.08 2.18
N PHE A 6 -6.44 -0.33 1.13
CA PHE A 6 -5.18 0.31 0.76
C PHE A 6 -5.38 1.78 0.41
N GLY A 7 -6.53 2.11 -0.15
CA GLY A 7 -6.80 3.50 -0.49
C GLY A 7 -6.85 4.39 0.74
N GLN A 8 -7.54 3.91 1.77
CA GLN A 8 -7.61 4.68 3.01
C GLN A 8 -6.27 4.75 3.70
N LEU A 9 -5.55 3.65 3.74
CA LEU A 9 -4.23 3.65 4.34
C LEU A 9 -3.31 4.61 3.63
N ARG A 10 -3.34 4.59 2.30
CA ARG A 10 -2.50 5.46 1.51
C ARG A 10 -2.81 6.92 1.79
N GLN A 11 -4.10 7.24 1.81
CA GLN A 11 -4.51 8.62 2.03
C GLN A 11 -4.14 9.10 3.42
N SER A 12 -4.25 8.23 4.40
CA SER A 12 -3.92 8.61 5.77
C SER A 12 -2.44 8.90 5.93
N LYS A 13 -1.60 8.34 5.05
CA LYS A 13 -0.16 8.61 5.09
C LYS A 13 0.24 9.73 4.16
N GLY A 14 -0.71 10.29 3.42
CA GLY A 14 -0.40 11.37 2.49
C GLY A 14 0.31 10.94 1.24
N SER A 15 0.19 9.69 0.87
CA SER A 15 0.85 9.16 -0.31
C SER A 15 -0.08 9.20 -1.51
N SER A 16 0.49 9.42 -2.70
CA SER A 16 -0.28 9.37 -3.92
C SER A 16 -0.23 7.95 -4.48
N MET A 17 -1.14 7.66 -5.40
CA MET A 17 -1.14 6.37 -6.05
C MET A 17 0.14 6.16 -6.85
N ASN A 18 0.67 7.22 -7.44
CA ASN A 18 1.92 7.11 -8.17
C ASN A 18 3.06 6.71 -7.25
N MET A 19 3.10 7.28 -6.06
CA MET A 19 4.13 6.92 -5.11
C MET A 19 4.04 5.45 -4.72
N MET A 20 2.83 4.97 -4.52
CA MET A 20 2.65 3.57 -4.15
C MET A 20 3.09 2.66 -5.29
N ALA A 21 2.77 3.03 -6.52
CA ALA A 21 3.20 2.24 -7.67
C ALA A 21 4.72 2.17 -7.73
N GLU A 22 5.38 3.28 -7.44
CA GLU A 22 6.84 3.29 -7.44
C GLU A 22 7.43 2.42 -6.36
N PHE A 23 6.84 2.44 -5.18
CA PHE A 23 7.31 1.56 -4.11
C PHE A 23 7.22 0.11 -4.52
N LEU A 24 6.19 -0.25 -5.26
CA LEU A 24 6.00 -1.63 -5.69
C LEU A 24 6.81 -1.98 -6.93
N GLY A 25 7.38 -0.99 -7.57
CA GLY A 25 8.14 -1.24 -8.78
C GLY A 25 7.28 -1.55 -9.98
N GLY A 26 6.04 -1.10 -9.98
CA GLY A 26 5.11 -1.38 -11.05
C GLY A 26 4.48 -0.12 -11.62
N THR A 27 3.42 -0.32 -12.37
CA THR A 27 2.72 0.79 -12.99
C THR A 27 1.58 1.27 -12.11
N LEU A 28 1.10 2.46 -12.43
CA LEU A 28 -0.05 3.01 -11.73
C LEU A 28 -1.26 2.10 -11.86
N GLU A 29 -1.44 1.52 -13.03
CA GLU A 29 -2.57 0.62 -13.26
C GLU A 29 -2.46 -0.62 -12.37
N GLU A 30 -1.26 -1.14 -12.23
CA GLU A 30 -1.08 -2.32 -11.39
C GLU A 30 -1.42 -2.02 -9.94
N TYR A 31 -0.99 -0.88 -9.45
CA TYR A 31 -1.35 -0.52 -8.10
C TYR A 31 -2.84 -0.26 -7.96
N ALA A 32 -3.44 0.39 -8.96
CA ALA A 32 -4.87 0.67 -8.91
C ALA A 32 -5.68 -0.60 -8.79
N GLU A 33 -5.24 -1.66 -9.45
CA GLU A 33 -5.92 -2.94 -9.33
C GLU A 33 -5.93 -3.45 -7.90
N LEU A 34 -4.84 -3.25 -7.20
CA LEU A 34 -4.79 -3.65 -5.80
C LEU A 34 -5.72 -2.80 -4.95
N GLU A 35 -5.66 -1.50 -5.16
CA GLU A 35 -6.43 -0.59 -4.32
C GLU A 35 -7.92 -0.80 -4.51
N PHE A 36 -8.35 -1.08 -5.72
CA PHE A 36 -9.76 -1.25 -6.01
C PHE A 36 -10.24 -2.69 -5.83
N GLY A 37 -9.35 -3.57 -5.41
CA GLY A 37 -9.75 -4.95 -5.14
C GLY A 37 -9.94 -5.80 -6.36
N LEU A 38 -9.34 -5.41 -7.48
CA LEU A 38 -9.49 -6.17 -8.71
C LEU A 38 -8.55 -7.37 -8.78
N ARG A 39 -7.54 -7.39 -7.93
CA ARG A 39 -6.68 -8.55 -7.80
C ARG A 39 -6.08 -8.60 -6.43
N GLN A 40 -5.55 -9.74 -6.07
CA GLN A 40 -4.92 -9.93 -4.78
C GLN A 40 -3.46 -9.53 -4.85
N PRO A 41 -2.90 -8.99 -3.79
CA PRO A 41 -1.48 -8.66 -3.78
C PRO A 41 -0.64 -9.94 -3.75
N THR A 42 0.52 -9.88 -4.39
CA THR A 42 1.48 -10.97 -4.27
C THR A 42 2.15 -10.89 -2.90
N SER A 43 2.86 -11.97 -2.55
CA SER A 43 3.58 -11.99 -1.28
C SER A 43 4.56 -10.83 -1.19
N GLN A 44 5.24 -10.55 -2.28
CA GLN A 44 6.21 -9.48 -2.27
C GLN A 44 5.54 -8.13 -2.12
N GLU A 45 4.40 -7.95 -2.77
CA GLU A 45 3.65 -6.71 -2.64
C GLU A 45 3.16 -6.52 -1.22
N VAL A 46 2.74 -7.59 -0.59
CA VAL A 46 2.31 -7.50 0.81
C VAL A 46 3.47 -7.04 1.69
N LEU A 47 4.65 -7.57 1.46
CA LEU A 47 5.81 -7.17 2.24
C LEU A 47 6.14 -5.70 2.06
N VAL A 48 6.11 -5.24 0.81
CA VAL A 48 6.43 -3.84 0.53
C VAL A 48 5.38 -2.92 1.16
N LEU A 49 4.13 -3.24 0.97
CA LEU A 49 3.07 -2.39 1.50
C LEU A 49 3.08 -2.36 3.02
N SER A 50 3.30 -3.51 3.64
CA SER A 50 3.39 -3.56 5.09
C SER A 50 4.54 -2.72 5.59
N SER A 51 5.66 -2.78 4.90
CA SER A 51 6.81 -2.01 5.29
C SER A 51 6.54 -0.51 5.21
N VAL A 52 5.92 -0.08 4.13
CA VAL A 52 5.61 1.33 3.95
C VAL A 52 4.67 1.82 5.03
N PHE A 53 3.59 1.08 5.28
CA PHE A 53 2.61 1.53 6.24
C PHE A 53 3.10 1.41 7.67
N THR A 54 3.88 0.39 7.95
CA THR A 54 4.33 0.13 9.32
C THR A 54 5.42 1.09 9.75
N THR A 55 6.21 1.57 8.81
CA THR A 55 7.31 2.46 9.15
C THR A 55 6.82 3.68 9.93
N VAL A 56 5.71 4.25 9.52
CA VAL A 56 5.20 5.42 10.21
C VAL A 56 4.70 5.05 11.59
N ASN A 57 4.00 3.94 11.69
CA ASN A 57 3.50 3.48 12.97
C ASN A 57 4.62 3.21 13.95
N LYS A 58 5.71 2.70 13.42
CA LYS A 58 6.81 2.34 14.28
C LYS A 58 7.39 3.54 14.98
N SER A 59 7.49 4.66 14.30
CA SER A 59 8.06 5.82 14.94
C SER A 59 7.13 6.36 16.02
N ILE A 60 5.86 6.07 15.93
CA ILE A 60 4.92 6.50 16.96
C ILE A 60 5.00 5.62 18.18
N ALA A 61 5.27 4.37 17.98
CA ALA A 61 5.24 3.40 19.06
C ALA A 61 6.29 3.69 20.11
N ILE A 62 7.30 4.37 19.76
CA ILE A 62 8.31 4.74 20.74
C ILE A 62 7.92 5.99 21.47
#